data_3eece776801a8de2fca10d564f2621cb
#
_entry.id   3eece776801a8de2fca10d564f2621cb
#
_cell.length_a   1.000
_cell.length_b   1.000
_cell.length_c   1.000
_cell.angle_alpha   90.00
_cell.angle_beta   90.00
_cell.angle_gamma   90.00
#
_symmetry.space_group_name_H-M   'P 1'
#
loop_
_entity.id
_entity.type
_entity.pdbx_description
1 polymer ?
#
loop_
_entity_poly.entity_id
_entity_poly.type
_entity_poly.pdbx_seq_one_letter_code
_entity_poly.pdbx_strand_id
1 'polypeptide(L)'
;MYFNQKSILAADYLRLSREDGDKLESDSIRNQRSLINDFVKQHPEITLVDEYVDDGYSGTNFERPAFKRLLEDVKKKKINCIIVKDLSRLGRNYIETGRYLEKIFPFLGVRFIAVTDHYDSAAESDDADQIIVPFKNLINDAYCRDISIKIRSQLDVKRKNGQFIGSFAGYGYQKDPENKNHLIIDAYAADIVRYIFNLKMDGYSSQRIAEKLNEMGVLPPMEYKRSCGMNYNSGFRSGAKPKWAVTTVNRILTNELYTGTMVQGKNRKINYKVKECRPVAEENWIRVEKTHEAIIAEEVFQYVQSLMELDTRTAPEEESVYIFSGFLRCGDCGQNMVKRSTTKNGKRYYYYHCSTYKNGDGCSSHLISEKTVHKVVLDAIQRQIALLVNAENIIQNSGMKNYKKTELDSLEKQLLVLHEEVEKYKDLKTRLYQDMLDNIVTREEYHEYNRRFTDKLHNAEKAERELEQRKEKATAEGKREHPWIEDFKCYQNITQLDRKAVVTLIDKVIVYGKDRLEICIKYADEIQEMTEAAQNIREMEEREGRFKCGA
;
A
#
# COMPACT_ATOMS: atom_id res chain seq x y z
N MET A 1 -57.36 -13.73 -11.18
CA MET A 1 -57.16 -13.48 -12.62
C MET A 1 -57.07 -14.80 -13.35
N TYR A 2 -57.90 -15.03 -14.36
CA TYR A 2 -58.16 -16.32 -14.98
C TYR A 2 -56.95 -16.79 -15.81
N PHE A 3 -56.22 -17.81 -15.33
CA PHE A 3 -55.40 -18.69 -16.16
C PHE A 3 -56.35 -19.69 -16.84
N ASN A 4 -56.84 -19.32 -18.00
CA ASN A 4 -57.71 -20.17 -18.81
C ASN A 4 -56.86 -21.35 -19.33
N GLN A 5 -57.34 -22.59 -19.26
CA GLN A 5 -56.74 -23.86 -19.61
C GLN A 5 -56.09 -23.88 -21.02
N LYS A 6 -54.92 -23.30 -21.18
CA LYS A 6 -53.99 -23.58 -22.26
C LYS A 6 -52.81 -24.32 -21.65
N SER A 7 -52.27 -25.31 -22.37
CA SER A 7 -51.09 -26.10 -21.97
C SER A 7 -50.03 -25.23 -21.30
N ILE A 8 -49.59 -25.62 -20.12
CA ILE A 8 -48.57 -24.86 -19.37
C ILE A 8 -47.21 -25.19 -19.98
N LEU A 9 -46.67 -24.26 -20.77
CA LEU A 9 -45.35 -24.33 -21.38
C LEU A 9 -44.31 -23.76 -20.44
N ALA A 10 -43.63 -24.63 -19.70
CA ALA A 10 -42.68 -24.26 -18.65
C ALA A 10 -41.24 -24.26 -19.15
N ALA A 11 -40.46 -23.40 -18.56
CA ALA A 11 -38.99 -23.43 -18.62
C ALA A 11 -38.40 -23.49 -17.22
N ASP A 12 -37.38 -24.30 -17.04
CA ASP A 12 -36.59 -24.31 -15.85
C ASP A 12 -35.45 -23.26 -15.92
N TYR A 13 -35.22 -22.58 -14.80
CA TYR A 13 -34.12 -21.65 -14.66
C TYR A 13 -33.20 -22.06 -13.53
N LEU A 14 -31.96 -22.39 -13.90
CA LEU A 14 -30.93 -22.91 -13.03
C LEU A 14 -29.82 -21.89 -12.85
N ARG A 15 -29.33 -21.68 -11.61
CA ARG A 15 -28.27 -20.73 -11.35
C ARG A 15 -27.31 -21.17 -10.25
N LEU A 16 -26.01 -20.98 -10.51
CA LEU A 16 -24.95 -21.19 -9.54
C LEU A 16 -23.99 -20.00 -9.50
N SER A 17 -23.40 -19.72 -8.34
CA SER A 17 -22.34 -18.71 -8.19
C SER A 17 -20.96 -19.36 -8.32
N ARG A 18 -19.96 -18.61 -8.77
CA ARG A 18 -18.59 -19.05 -9.12
C ARG A 18 -17.77 -19.81 -8.06
N GLU A 19 -18.32 -20.14 -6.90
CA GLU A 19 -17.57 -20.69 -5.77
C GLU A 19 -17.35 -22.22 -5.81
N ASP A 20 -17.99 -22.93 -6.72
CA ASP A 20 -17.87 -24.38 -6.83
C ASP A 20 -17.11 -24.75 -8.13
N GLY A 21 -15.81 -24.86 -7.99
CA GLY A 21 -14.74 -25.36 -8.84
C GLY A 21 -14.99 -26.01 -10.23
N ASP A 22 -13.98 -25.91 -11.04
CA ASP A 22 -13.58 -26.43 -12.37
C ASP A 22 -14.15 -27.76 -12.92
N LYS A 23 -15.41 -28.12 -12.69
CA LYS A 23 -16.06 -29.25 -13.36
C LYS A 23 -16.99 -28.77 -14.47
N LEU A 24 -17.04 -29.47 -15.58
CA LEU A 24 -17.83 -29.17 -16.78
C LEU A 24 -19.32 -28.90 -16.52
N GLU A 25 -19.87 -29.39 -15.45
CA GLU A 25 -21.19 -29.07 -14.91
C GLU A 25 -21.17 -29.31 -13.39
N SER A 26 -21.57 -28.33 -12.58
CA SER A 26 -21.52 -28.50 -11.14
C SER A 26 -22.59 -29.48 -10.68
N ASP A 27 -22.26 -30.34 -9.70
CA ASP A 27 -23.20 -31.26 -9.08
C ASP A 27 -24.47 -30.55 -8.56
N SER A 28 -24.34 -29.27 -8.24
CA SER A 28 -25.44 -28.42 -7.78
C SER A 28 -26.43 -28.07 -8.90
N ILE A 29 -26.00 -27.85 -10.14
CA ILE A 29 -26.90 -27.66 -11.30
C ILE A 29 -27.65 -28.93 -11.60
N ARG A 30 -26.95 -30.10 -11.61
CA ARG A 30 -27.59 -31.42 -11.82
C ARG A 30 -28.65 -31.70 -10.77
N ASN A 31 -28.38 -31.41 -9.51
CA ASN A 31 -29.34 -31.57 -8.42
C ASN A 31 -30.56 -30.65 -8.57
N GLN A 32 -30.39 -29.42 -9.04
CA GLN A 32 -31.50 -28.51 -9.31
C GLN A 32 -32.37 -29.05 -10.45
N ARG A 33 -31.74 -29.49 -11.54
CA ARG A 33 -32.42 -30.12 -12.70
C ARG A 33 -33.21 -31.35 -12.30
N SER A 34 -32.60 -32.27 -11.53
CA SER A 34 -33.30 -33.50 -11.06
C SER A 34 -34.53 -33.16 -10.26
N LEU A 35 -34.43 -32.24 -9.31
CA LEU A 35 -35.53 -31.81 -8.44
C LEU A 35 -36.70 -31.20 -9.25
N ILE A 36 -36.40 -30.33 -10.23
CA ILE A 36 -37.42 -29.74 -11.09
C ILE A 36 -38.07 -30.77 -11.98
N ASN A 37 -37.28 -31.71 -12.56
CA ASN A 37 -37.82 -32.80 -13.37
C ASN A 37 -38.74 -33.72 -12.56
N ASP A 38 -38.40 -34.03 -11.31
CA ASP A 38 -39.25 -34.85 -10.44
C ASP A 38 -40.54 -34.12 -10.04
N PHE A 39 -40.48 -32.80 -9.86
CA PHE A 39 -41.67 -31.96 -9.67
C PHE A 39 -42.58 -32.00 -10.92
N VAL A 40 -42.01 -31.80 -12.13
CA VAL A 40 -42.77 -31.80 -13.39
C VAL A 40 -43.42 -33.17 -13.66
N LYS A 41 -42.75 -34.28 -13.33
CA LYS A 41 -43.36 -35.62 -13.43
C LYS A 41 -44.63 -35.79 -12.57
N GLN A 42 -44.70 -35.09 -11.44
CA GLN A 42 -45.86 -35.11 -10.55
C GLN A 42 -47.00 -34.18 -11.02
N HIS A 43 -46.72 -33.28 -12.02
CA HIS A 43 -47.65 -32.30 -12.55
C HIS A 43 -47.80 -32.45 -14.06
N PRO A 44 -48.61 -33.42 -14.53
CA PRO A 44 -48.71 -33.73 -15.96
C PRO A 44 -49.30 -32.63 -16.82
N GLU A 45 -49.90 -31.58 -16.22
CA GLU A 45 -50.37 -30.36 -16.87
C GLU A 45 -49.21 -29.43 -17.31
N ILE A 46 -48.01 -29.64 -16.81
CA ILE A 46 -46.83 -28.82 -17.09
C ILE A 46 -45.96 -29.54 -18.12
N THR A 47 -45.67 -28.87 -19.22
CA THR A 47 -44.72 -29.34 -20.24
C THR A 47 -43.47 -28.51 -20.20
N LEU A 48 -42.31 -29.11 -19.91
CA LEU A 48 -41.02 -28.45 -19.96
C LEU A 48 -40.58 -28.26 -21.41
N VAL A 49 -40.38 -27.01 -21.85
CA VAL A 49 -40.09 -26.68 -23.25
C VAL A 49 -38.62 -26.34 -23.46
N ASP A 50 -37.98 -25.66 -22.50
CA ASP A 50 -36.59 -25.22 -22.61
C ASP A 50 -35.94 -25.07 -21.23
N GLU A 51 -34.60 -25.11 -21.20
CA GLU A 51 -33.76 -24.94 -20.00
C GLU A 51 -32.85 -23.72 -20.11
N TYR A 52 -32.76 -22.94 -19.04
CA TYR A 52 -31.92 -21.73 -18.97
C TYR A 52 -30.95 -21.85 -17.81
N VAL A 53 -29.64 -21.87 -18.12
CA VAL A 53 -28.57 -22.07 -17.14
C VAL A 53 -27.66 -20.85 -17.11
N ASP A 54 -27.52 -20.21 -15.93
CA ASP A 54 -26.55 -19.18 -15.63
C ASP A 54 -25.55 -19.70 -14.59
N ASP A 55 -24.55 -20.46 -15.05
CA ASP A 55 -23.44 -20.93 -14.20
C ASP A 55 -22.40 -19.85 -14.01
N GLY A 56 -21.93 -19.67 -12.78
CA GLY A 56 -20.95 -18.65 -12.43
C GLY A 56 -21.50 -17.22 -12.26
N TYR A 57 -22.81 -17.03 -12.20
CA TYR A 57 -23.44 -15.72 -12.04
C TYR A 57 -24.03 -15.52 -10.65
N SER A 58 -23.76 -14.32 -10.06
CA SER A 58 -24.31 -13.92 -8.77
C SER A 58 -25.82 -13.65 -8.83
N GLY A 59 -26.53 -13.96 -7.75
CA GLY A 59 -27.95 -13.63 -7.58
C GLY A 59 -28.23 -12.15 -7.26
N THR A 60 -27.23 -11.30 -7.16
CA THR A 60 -27.38 -9.89 -6.74
C THR A 60 -27.84 -8.93 -7.83
N ASN A 61 -27.75 -9.33 -9.10
CA ASN A 61 -28.27 -8.58 -10.25
C ASN A 61 -28.95 -9.50 -11.27
N PHE A 62 -29.70 -8.89 -12.19
CA PHE A 62 -30.44 -9.60 -13.25
C PHE A 62 -29.80 -9.47 -14.64
N GLU A 63 -28.55 -8.97 -14.71
CA GLU A 63 -27.75 -8.86 -15.94
C GLU A 63 -27.08 -10.20 -16.28
N ARG A 64 -27.89 -11.24 -16.50
CA ARG A 64 -27.45 -12.62 -16.76
C ARG A 64 -27.90 -13.05 -18.16
N PRO A 65 -27.01 -13.68 -18.95
CA PRO A 65 -27.31 -14.02 -20.34
C PRO A 65 -28.49 -14.95 -20.50
N ALA A 66 -28.55 -16.05 -19.73
CA ALA A 66 -29.65 -17.03 -19.84
C ALA A 66 -30.98 -16.43 -19.32
N PHE A 67 -30.94 -15.63 -18.25
CA PHE A 67 -32.13 -14.96 -17.75
C PHE A 67 -32.67 -13.93 -18.77
N LYS A 68 -31.82 -13.16 -19.46
CA LYS A 68 -32.25 -12.26 -20.52
C LYS A 68 -32.91 -13.01 -21.68
N ARG A 69 -32.33 -14.12 -22.11
CA ARG A 69 -32.90 -15.00 -23.14
C ARG A 69 -34.26 -15.58 -22.70
N LEU A 70 -34.37 -16.04 -21.46
CA LEU A 70 -35.64 -16.47 -20.87
C LEU A 70 -36.71 -15.38 -20.97
N LEU A 71 -36.41 -14.15 -20.58
CA LEU A 71 -37.35 -13.03 -20.66
C LEU A 71 -37.77 -12.69 -22.11
N GLU A 72 -36.87 -12.83 -23.07
CA GLU A 72 -37.19 -12.63 -24.49
C GLU A 72 -38.16 -13.71 -24.99
N ASP A 73 -37.97 -14.97 -24.63
CA ASP A 73 -38.83 -16.07 -25.05
C ASP A 73 -40.19 -16.03 -24.32
N VAL A 74 -40.21 -15.53 -23.09
CA VAL A 74 -41.46 -15.16 -22.38
C VAL A 74 -42.23 -14.07 -23.16
N LYS A 75 -41.56 -12.99 -23.57
CA LYS A 75 -42.19 -11.91 -24.35
C LYS A 75 -42.73 -12.38 -25.70
N LYS A 76 -42.06 -13.36 -26.31
CA LYS A 76 -42.49 -14.03 -27.55
C LYS A 76 -43.61 -15.04 -27.31
N LYS A 77 -44.10 -15.22 -26.07
CA LYS A 77 -45.13 -16.16 -25.66
C LYS A 77 -44.79 -17.65 -25.94
N LYS A 78 -43.51 -17.98 -26.01
CA LYS A 78 -43.05 -19.40 -26.13
C LYS A 78 -43.13 -20.10 -24.77
N ILE A 79 -43.01 -19.34 -23.69
CA ILE A 79 -43.00 -19.80 -22.31
C ILE A 79 -44.04 -19.01 -21.54
N ASN A 80 -44.88 -19.69 -20.77
CA ASN A 80 -45.87 -19.07 -19.87
C ASN A 80 -45.74 -19.52 -18.41
N CYS A 81 -44.72 -20.36 -18.12
CA CYS A 81 -44.39 -20.78 -16.76
C CYS A 81 -42.86 -20.81 -16.57
N ILE A 82 -42.38 -20.33 -15.43
CA ILE A 82 -40.98 -20.42 -15.05
C ILE A 82 -40.89 -21.23 -13.77
N ILE A 83 -40.03 -22.25 -13.74
CA ILE A 83 -39.80 -23.10 -12.58
C ILE A 83 -38.37 -22.94 -12.09
N VAL A 84 -38.19 -22.70 -10.79
CA VAL A 84 -36.90 -22.64 -10.13
C VAL A 84 -36.88 -23.57 -8.92
N LYS A 85 -35.68 -23.94 -8.47
CA LYS A 85 -35.56 -24.72 -7.24
C LYS A 85 -36.09 -23.93 -6.04
N ASP A 86 -35.60 -22.71 -5.83
CA ASP A 86 -35.93 -21.81 -4.74
C ASP A 86 -35.90 -20.35 -5.21
N LEU A 87 -36.51 -19.41 -4.46
CA LEU A 87 -36.56 -17.99 -4.77
C LEU A 87 -35.16 -17.36 -4.91
N SER A 88 -34.15 -17.89 -4.21
CA SER A 88 -32.80 -17.37 -4.29
C SER A 88 -32.17 -17.60 -5.68
N ARG A 89 -32.66 -18.57 -6.47
CA ARG A 89 -32.23 -18.80 -7.86
C ARG A 89 -32.70 -17.70 -8.78
N LEU A 90 -33.91 -17.18 -8.58
CA LEU A 90 -34.38 -15.99 -9.30
C LEU A 90 -33.50 -14.76 -8.95
N GLY A 91 -33.38 -14.45 -7.67
CA GLY A 91 -32.55 -13.33 -7.23
C GLY A 91 -32.40 -13.24 -5.72
N ARG A 92 -31.31 -12.56 -5.28
CA ARG A 92 -31.06 -12.24 -3.86
C ARG A 92 -31.32 -10.77 -3.53
N ASN A 93 -31.64 -9.95 -4.53
CA ASN A 93 -32.05 -8.55 -4.34
C ASN A 93 -33.58 -8.50 -4.18
N TYR A 94 -34.08 -8.28 -2.96
CA TYR A 94 -35.50 -8.32 -2.67
C TYR A 94 -36.33 -7.31 -3.48
N ILE A 95 -35.77 -6.12 -3.80
CA ILE A 95 -36.46 -5.09 -4.59
C ILE A 95 -36.69 -5.57 -6.03
N GLU A 96 -35.65 -6.06 -6.68
CA GLU A 96 -35.74 -6.52 -8.06
C GLU A 96 -36.53 -7.85 -8.16
N THR A 97 -36.29 -8.78 -7.23
CA THR A 97 -37.04 -10.05 -7.17
C THR A 97 -38.52 -9.79 -6.96
N GLY A 98 -38.89 -8.92 -6.01
CA GLY A 98 -40.29 -8.51 -5.80
C GLY A 98 -40.87 -7.85 -7.05
N ARG A 99 -40.13 -6.97 -7.72
CA ARG A 99 -40.56 -6.34 -8.98
C ARG A 99 -40.89 -7.38 -10.08
N TYR A 100 -40.09 -8.45 -10.21
CA TYR A 100 -40.40 -9.53 -11.16
C TYR A 100 -41.63 -10.32 -10.74
N LEU A 101 -41.73 -10.72 -9.48
CA LEU A 101 -42.82 -11.55 -8.97
C LEU A 101 -44.17 -10.80 -8.93
N GLU A 102 -44.17 -9.55 -8.49
CA GLU A 102 -45.41 -8.77 -8.24
C GLU A 102 -45.88 -7.96 -9.46
N LYS A 103 -44.95 -7.56 -10.36
CA LYS A 103 -45.28 -6.67 -11.49
C LYS A 103 -45.00 -7.30 -12.85
N ILE A 104 -43.77 -7.78 -13.11
CA ILE A 104 -43.32 -8.15 -14.45
C ILE A 104 -43.96 -9.48 -14.89
N PHE A 105 -43.86 -10.55 -14.10
CA PHE A 105 -44.41 -11.85 -14.43
C PHE A 105 -45.95 -11.81 -14.50
N PRO A 106 -46.67 -11.20 -13.56
CA PRO A 106 -48.13 -11.04 -13.71
C PRO A 106 -48.53 -10.21 -14.94
N PHE A 107 -47.83 -9.13 -15.25
CA PHE A 107 -48.05 -8.34 -16.46
C PHE A 107 -47.86 -9.10 -17.75
N LEU A 108 -46.85 -10.00 -17.78
CA LEU A 108 -46.55 -10.86 -18.92
C LEU A 108 -47.42 -12.14 -18.96
N GLY A 109 -48.27 -12.37 -17.96
CA GLY A 109 -49.11 -13.57 -17.83
C GLY A 109 -48.31 -14.85 -17.57
N VAL A 110 -47.19 -14.74 -16.85
CA VAL A 110 -46.27 -15.87 -16.55
C VAL A 110 -46.54 -16.40 -15.15
N ARG A 111 -46.79 -17.71 -15.05
CA ARG A 111 -46.80 -18.45 -13.79
C ARG A 111 -45.37 -18.64 -13.30
N PHE A 112 -45.11 -18.42 -12.04
CA PHE A 112 -43.79 -18.62 -11.44
C PHE A 112 -43.89 -19.62 -10.28
N ILE A 113 -43.06 -20.68 -10.31
CA ILE A 113 -43.03 -21.73 -9.32
C ILE A 113 -41.64 -21.87 -8.71
N ALA A 114 -41.53 -21.84 -7.37
CA ALA A 114 -40.32 -22.17 -6.62
C ALA A 114 -40.57 -23.43 -5.79
N VAL A 115 -39.99 -24.56 -6.24
CA VAL A 115 -40.34 -25.88 -5.76
C VAL A 115 -40.09 -26.06 -4.26
N THR A 116 -38.88 -25.78 -3.77
CA THR A 116 -38.53 -25.97 -2.35
C THR A 116 -39.13 -24.91 -1.43
N ASP A 117 -39.51 -23.78 -1.97
CA ASP A 117 -40.19 -22.70 -1.21
C ASP A 117 -41.72 -22.89 -1.16
N HIS A 118 -42.23 -23.91 -1.85
CA HIS A 118 -43.68 -24.19 -2.01
C HIS A 118 -44.44 -22.96 -2.51
N TYR A 119 -43.80 -22.15 -3.36
CA TYR A 119 -44.39 -20.94 -3.91
C TYR A 119 -44.86 -21.16 -5.34
N ASP A 120 -46.12 -20.82 -5.60
CA ASP A 120 -46.72 -20.85 -6.92
C ASP A 120 -47.60 -19.59 -7.11
N SER A 121 -47.24 -18.75 -8.09
CA SER A 121 -47.96 -17.52 -8.36
C SER A 121 -49.39 -17.70 -8.89
N ALA A 122 -49.80 -18.91 -9.26
CA ALA A 122 -51.15 -19.24 -9.72
C ALA A 122 -51.99 -19.90 -8.64
N ALA A 123 -51.43 -20.34 -7.52
CA ALA A 123 -52.21 -20.83 -6.39
C ALA A 123 -53.08 -19.69 -5.84
N GLU A 124 -54.32 -20.02 -5.46
CA GLU A 124 -55.19 -19.09 -4.72
C GLU A 124 -54.47 -18.74 -3.40
N SER A 125 -53.88 -17.58 -3.33
CA SER A 125 -53.05 -17.17 -2.20
C SER A 125 -53.96 -16.82 -1.01
N ASP A 126 -53.82 -17.58 0.09
CA ASP A 126 -54.17 -17.07 1.41
C ASP A 126 -53.31 -15.82 1.66
N ASP A 127 -53.89 -14.79 2.30
CA ASP A 127 -53.21 -13.48 2.61
C ASP A 127 -51.84 -13.65 3.29
N ALA A 128 -51.62 -14.83 3.92
CA ALA A 128 -50.32 -15.19 4.54
C ALA A 128 -49.19 -15.35 3.53
N ASP A 129 -49.40 -15.90 2.32
CA ASP A 129 -48.37 -16.14 1.33
C ASP A 129 -47.85 -14.84 0.71
N GLN A 130 -48.64 -13.80 0.62
CA GLN A 130 -48.27 -12.50 0.14
C GLN A 130 -47.22 -11.81 1.08
N ILE A 131 -47.26 -12.15 2.37
CA ILE A 131 -46.31 -11.62 3.37
C ILE A 131 -45.04 -12.48 3.45
N ILE A 132 -45.15 -13.78 3.30
CA ILE A 132 -44.04 -14.72 3.46
C ILE A 132 -42.95 -14.50 2.41
N VAL A 133 -43.28 -14.23 1.16
CA VAL A 133 -42.30 -14.05 0.06
C VAL A 133 -41.43 -12.81 0.23
N PRO A 134 -41.97 -11.59 0.47
CA PRO A 134 -41.18 -10.42 0.79
C PRO A 134 -40.28 -10.64 2.03
N PHE A 135 -40.79 -11.35 3.05
CA PHE A 135 -40.05 -11.62 4.27
C PHE A 135 -38.87 -12.58 4.04
N LYS A 136 -39.06 -13.68 3.28
CA LYS A 136 -37.97 -14.58 2.85
C LYS A 136 -36.90 -13.82 2.04
N ASN A 137 -37.29 -12.97 1.12
CA ASN A 137 -36.36 -12.16 0.33
C ASN A 137 -35.58 -11.17 1.19
N LEU A 138 -36.21 -10.55 2.18
CA LEU A 138 -35.55 -9.64 3.14
C LEU A 138 -34.51 -10.40 4.00
N ILE A 139 -34.86 -11.60 4.49
CA ILE A 139 -33.95 -12.47 5.24
C ILE A 139 -32.73 -12.85 4.38
N ASN A 140 -32.95 -13.23 3.12
CA ASN A 140 -31.87 -13.59 2.20
C ASN A 140 -30.93 -12.40 1.93
N ASP A 141 -31.45 -11.19 1.79
CA ASP A 141 -30.64 -9.97 1.63
C ASP A 141 -29.84 -9.67 2.91
N ALA A 142 -30.47 -9.77 4.07
CA ALA A 142 -29.81 -9.59 5.37
C ALA A 142 -28.68 -10.61 5.57
N TYR A 143 -28.88 -11.87 5.21
CA TYR A 143 -27.88 -12.92 5.25
C TYR A 143 -26.68 -12.64 4.34
N CYS A 144 -26.95 -12.22 3.08
CA CYS A 144 -25.86 -11.81 2.16
C CYS A 144 -25.06 -10.61 2.71
N ARG A 145 -25.72 -9.65 3.36
CA ARG A 145 -25.08 -8.51 4.01
C ARG A 145 -24.21 -8.96 5.17
N ASP A 146 -24.70 -9.82 6.04
CA ASP A 146 -23.95 -10.35 7.19
C ASP A 146 -22.70 -11.12 6.74
N ILE A 147 -22.83 -12.05 5.77
CA ILE A 147 -21.68 -12.75 5.19
C ILE A 147 -20.66 -11.76 4.63
N SER A 148 -21.11 -10.74 3.89
CA SER A 148 -20.21 -9.74 3.32
C SER A 148 -19.45 -8.93 4.39
N ILE A 149 -20.09 -8.64 5.53
CA ILE A 149 -19.45 -7.98 6.66
C ILE A 149 -18.39 -8.91 7.28
N LYS A 150 -18.74 -10.19 7.53
CA LYS A 150 -17.85 -11.19 8.11
C LYS A 150 -16.60 -11.42 7.24
N ILE A 151 -16.79 -11.61 5.93
CA ILE A 151 -15.68 -11.78 4.98
C ILE A 151 -14.75 -10.55 5.00
N ARG A 152 -15.30 -9.33 4.95
CA ARG A 152 -14.51 -8.10 4.99
C ARG A 152 -13.72 -7.98 6.29
N SER A 153 -14.35 -8.27 7.43
CA SER A 153 -13.67 -8.27 8.72
C SER A 153 -12.52 -9.27 8.77
N GLN A 154 -12.73 -10.50 8.29
CA GLN A 154 -11.66 -11.50 8.20
C GLN A 154 -10.51 -11.07 7.27
N LEU A 155 -10.83 -10.49 6.11
CA LEU A 155 -9.82 -9.98 5.20
C LEU A 155 -9.04 -8.80 5.80
N ASP A 156 -9.68 -7.94 6.58
CA ASP A 156 -9.01 -6.83 7.26
C ASP A 156 -8.08 -7.33 8.38
N VAL A 157 -8.47 -8.37 9.12
CA VAL A 157 -7.58 -9.03 10.08
C VAL A 157 -6.37 -9.64 9.37
N LYS A 158 -6.59 -10.36 8.26
CA LYS A 158 -5.48 -10.93 7.47
C LYS A 158 -4.52 -9.86 6.97
N ARG A 159 -5.03 -8.72 6.47
CA ARG A 159 -4.19 -7.58 6.03
C ARG A 159 -3.34 -7.03 7.16
N LYS A 160 -3.95 -6.80 8.34
CA LYS A 160 -3.25 -6.30 9.53
C LYS A 160 -2.16 -7.25 10.02
N ASN A 161 -2.34 -8.55 9.80
CA ASN A 161 -1.34 -9.58 10.11
C ASN A 161 -0.29 -9.76 8.99
N GLY A 162 -0.25 -8.88 7.98
CA GLY A 162 0.70 -8.97 6.88
C GLY A 162 0.46 -10.12 5.90
N GLN A 163 -0.66 -10.83 5.99
CA GLN A 163 -0.98 -11.93 5.10
C GLN A 163 -1.38 -11.44 3.71
N PHE A 164 -0.83 -12.05 2.68
CA PHE A 164 -1.20 -11.75 1.30
C PHE A 164 -2.58 -12.30 0.97
N ILE A 165 -3.50 -11.44 0.54
CA ILE A 165 -4.87 -11.82 0.20
C ILE A 165 -5.20 -11.72 -1.30
N GLY A 166 -4.24 -11.27 -2.12
CA GLY A 166 -4.43 -11.13 -3.57
C GLY A 166 -4.61 -12.48 -4.27
N SER A 167 -5.31 -12.50 -5.40
CA SER A 167 -5.48 -13.73 -6.20
C SER A 167 -4.15 -14.18 -6.81
N PHE A 168 -3.33 -13.24 -7.28
CA PHE A 168 -2.04 -13.50 -7.92
C PHE A 168 -0.95 -12.65 -7.25
N ALA A 169 0.21 -13.26 -7.00
CA ALA A 169 1.38 -12.57 -6.47
C ALA A 169 1.90 -11.47 -7.41
N GLY A 170 2.65 -10.49 -6.88
CA GLY A 170 3.38 -9.52 -7.68
C GLY A 170 4.42 -10.21 -8.59
N TYR A 171 4.85 -9.56 -9.68
CA TYR A 171 5.96 -10.06 -10.50
C TYR A 171 7.22 -10.08 -9.64
N GLY A 172 8.00 -11.16 -9.68
CA GLY A 172 9.13 -11.40 -8.78
C GLY A 172 8.81 -12.29 -7.58
N TYR A 173 7.51 -12.49 -7.31
CA TYR A 173 7.03 -13.37 -6.24
C TYR A 173 6.02 -14.39 -6.75
N GLN A 174 5.92 -15.49 -6.02
CA GLN A 174 4.87 -16.48 -6.15
C GLN A 174 4.26 -16.79 -4.78
N LYS A 175 3.07 -17.37 -4.78
CA LYS A 175 2.45 -17.82 -3.53
C LYS A 175 3.14 -19.10 -3.05
N ASP A 176 3.35 -19.18 -1.75
CA ASP A 176 3.84 -20.38 -1.12
C ASP A 176 2.82 -21.53 -1.31
N PRO A 177 3.24 -22.69 -1.82
CA PRO A 177 2.36 -23.85 -1.99
C PRO A 177 1.72 -24.33 -0.67
N GLU A 178 2.44 -24.23 0.44
CA GLU A 178 1.97 -24.64 1.77
C GLU A 178 1.08 -23.57 2.41
N ASN A 179 1.38 -22.30 2.19
CA ASN A 179 0.63 -21.17 2.75
C ASN A 179 0.30 -20.12 1.69
N LYS A 180 -0.87 -20.23 1.05
CA LYS A 180 -1.31 -19.30 -0.01
C LYS A 180 -1.40 -17.82 0.42
N ASN A 181 -1.28 -17.52 1.70
CA ASN A 181 -1.24 -16.17 2.25
C ASN A 181 0.18 -15.65 2.49
N HIS A 182 1.22 -16.43 2.18
CA HIS A 182 2.62 -16.05 2.21
C HIS A 182 3.19 -15.93 0.79
N LEU A 183 4.19 -15.05 0.62
CA LEU A 183 4.89 -14.85 -0.65
C LEU A 183 6.31 -15.40 -0.55
N ILE A 184 6.74 -16.13 -1.57
CA ILE A 184 8.10 -16.61 -1.74
C ILE A 184 8.68 -16.04 -3.04
N ILE A 185 9.99 -15.94 -3.12
CA ILE A 185 10.69 -15.38 -4.30
C ILE A 185 10.55 -16.34 -5.49
N ASP A 186 10.17 -15.78 -6.65
CA ASP A 186 10.33 -16.41 -7.95
C ASP A 186 11.68 -16.01 -8.53
N ALA A 187 12.66 -16.91 -8.52
CA ALA A 187 14.05 -16.60 -8.83
C ALA A 187 14.22 -15.89 -10.18
N TYR A 188 13.59 -16.38 -11.25
CA TYR A 188 13.71 -15.77 -12.58
C TYR A 188 13.09 -14.36 -12.62
N ALA A 189 11.87 -14.22 -12.12
CA ALA A 189 11.18 -12.93 -12.16
C ALA A 189 11.82 -11.93 -11.20
N ALA A 190 12.38 -12.38 -10.07
CA ALA A 190 13.11 -11.54 -9.11
C ALA A 190 14.42 -11.00 -9.72
N ASP A 191 15.14 -11.79 -10.51
CA ASP A 191 16.35 -11.30 -11.19
C ASP A 191 16.03 -10.20 -12.20
N ILE A 192 14.90 -10.30 -12.90
CA ILE A 192 14.42 -9.21 -13.79
C ILE A 192 14.04 -7.96 -12.98
N VAL A 193 13.43 -8.11 -11.81
CA VAL A 193 13.16 -6.96 -10.93
C VAL A 193 14.45 -6.30 -10.48
N ARG A 194 15.44 -7.06 -10.00
CA ARG A 194 16.79 -6.53 -9.66
C ARG A 194 17.44 -5.82 -10.83
N TYR A 195 17.34 -6.38 -12.01
CA TYR A 195 17.88 -5.78 -13.24
C TYR A 195 17.21 -4.44 -13.57
N ILE A 196 15.87 -4.32 -13.41
CA ILE A 196 15.12 -3.06 -13.61
C ILE A 196 15.61 -1.99 -12.64
N PHE A 197 15.79 -2.33 -11.35
CA PHE A 197 16.29 -1.40 -10.34
C PHE A 197 17.73 -0.98 -10.64
N ASN A 198 18.62 -1.91 -11.03
CA ASN A 198 20.00 -1.60 -11.41
C ASN A 198 20.07 -0.65 -12.60
N LEU A 199 19.30 -0.91 -13.67
CA LEU A 199 19.22 0.00 -14.81
C LEU A 199 18.73 1.40 -14.40
N LYS A 200 17.78 1.49 -13.46
CA LYS A 200 17.30 2.78 -12.97
C LYS A 200 18.39 3.51 -12.19
N MET A 201 19.17 2.81 -11.35
CA MET A 201 20.33 3.38 -10.65
C MET A 201 21.42 3.84 -11.62
N ASP A 202 21.63 3.13 -12.72
CA ASP A 202 22.55 3.50 -13.79
C ASP A 202 22.06 4.71 -14.62
N GLY A 203 20.89 5.27 -14.28
CA GLY A 203 20.34 6.47 -14.91
C GLY A 203 19.48 6.24 -16.16
N TYR A 204 19.08 5.00 -16.44
CA TYR A 204 18.17 4.75 -17.58
C TYR A 204 16.76 5.28 -17.28
N SER A 205 16.13 5.87 -18.29
CA SER A 205 14.72 6.25 -18.21
C SER A 205 13.82 5.00 -18.20
N SER A 206 12.65 5.09 -17.57
CA SER A 206 11.69 3.97 -17.55
C SER A 206 11.28 3.51 -18.95
N GLN A 207 11.30 4.42 -19.95
CA GLN A 207 11.06 4.09 -21.34
C GLN A 207 12.20 3.22 -21.90
N ARG A 208 13.44 3.62 -21.68
CA ARG A 208 14.61 2.88 -22.18
C ARG A 208 14.75 1.52 -21.51
N ILE A 209 14.39 1.43 -20.22
CA ILE A 209 14.31 0.14 -19.50
C ILE A 209 13.29 -0.77 -20.16
N ALA A 210 12.09 -0.27 -20.46
CA ALA A 210 11.05 -1.06 -21.15
C ALA A 210 11.51 -1.51 -22.56
N GLU A 211 12.18 -0.65 -23.31
CA GLU A 211 12.74 -0.97 -24.63
C GLU A 211 13.79 -2.08 -24.51
N LYS A 212 14.77 -1.96 -23.60
CA LYS A 212 15.80 -3.00 -23.34
C LYS A 212 15.19 -4.36 -23.01
N LEU A 213 14.18 -4.39 -22.11
CA LEU A 213 13.50 -5.63 -21.76
C LEU A 213 12.78 -6.26 -22.95
N ASN A 214 12.22 -5.44 -23.85
CA ASN A 214 11.61 -5.90 -25.09
C ASN A 214 12.65 -6.41 -26.11
N GLU A 215 13.80 -5.73 -26.25
CA GLU A 215 14.92 -6.14 -27.08
C GLU A 215 15.50 -7.49 -26.62
N MET A 216 15.59 -7.70 -25.31
CA MET A 216 16.04 -8.97 -24.71
C MET A 216 14.99 -10.09 -24.80
N GLY A 217 13.78 -9.81 -25.26
CA GLY A 217 12.70 -10.79 -25.35
C GLY A 217 12.14 -11.25 -24.01
N VAL A 218 12.33 -10.48 -22.93
CA VAL A 218 11.80 -10.79 -21.61
C VAL A 218 10.28 -10.67 -21.61
N LEU A 219 9.58 -11.71 -21.15
CA LEU A 219 8.12 -11.69 -21.11
C LEU A 219 7.61 -10.68 -20.07
N PRO A 220 6.64 -9.82 -20.45
CA PRO A 220 6.02 -8.91 -19.49
C PRO A 220 5.21 -9.67 -18.44
N PRO A 221 4.93 -9.09 -17.26
CA PRO A 221 4.36 -9.80 -16.09
C PRO A 221 3.10 -10.62 -16.38
N MET A 222 2.23 -10.15 -17.27
CA MET A 222 1.00 -10.85 -17.63
C MET A 222 1.29 -12.13 -18.43
N GLU A 223 2.14 -12.03 -19.44
CA GLU A 223 2.50 -13.16 -20.30
C GLU A 223 3.37 -14.17 -19.55
N TYR A 224 4.26 -13.70 -18.68
CA TYR A 224 5.02 -14.56 -17.80
C TYR A 224 4.12 -15.43 -16.91
N LYS A 225 3.10 -14.85 -16.28
CA LYS A 225 2.14 -15.61 -15.47
C LYS A 225 1.38 -16.64 -16.30
N ARG A 226 1.02 -16.32 -17.55
CA ARG A 226 0.37 -17.25 -18.47
C ARG A 226 1.30 -18.38 -18.89
N SER A 227 2.57 -18.09 -19.17
CA SER A 227 3.58 -19.12 -19.50
C SER A 227 3.83 -20.09 -18.34
N CYS A 228 3.64 -19.63 -17.09
CA CYS A 228 3.66 -20.47 -15.89
C CYS A 228 2.35 -21.25 -15.66
N GLY A 229 1.42 -21.28 -16.63
CA GLY A 229 0.16 -22.02 -16.54
C GLY A 229 -0.90 -21.37 -15.65
N MET A 230 -0.72 -20.12 -15.21
CA MET A 230 -1.72 -19.43 -14.39
C MET A 230 -2.86 -18.91 -15.26
N ASN A 231 -4.11 -19.17 -14.88
CA ASN A 231 -5.30 -18.63 -15.54
C ASN A 231 -5.46 -17.13 -15.19
N TYR A 232 -4.50 -16.31 -15.65
CA TYR A 232 -4.50 -14.88 -15.41
C TYR A 232 -5.19 -14.12 -16.54
N ASN A 233 -6.33 -13.50 -16.23
CA ASN A 233 -7.06 -12.64 -17.16
C ASN A 233 -7.23 -11.24 -16.55
N SER A 234 -6.53 -10.25 -17.11
CA SER A 234 -6.52 -8.88 -16.59
C SER A 234 -7.71 -8.03 -17.04
N GLY A 235 -8.57 -8.55 -17.91
CA GLY A 235 -9.65 -7.75 -18.52
C GLY A 235 -9.17 -6.70 -19.55
N PHE A 236 -7.88 -6.42 -19.64
CA PHE A 236 -7.31 -5.62 -20.71
C PHE A 236 -7.15 -6.48 -21.96
N ARG A 237 -7.66 -6.00 -23.09
CA ARG A 237 -7.38 -6.62 -24.39
C ARG A 237 -5.90 -6.42 -24.67
N SER A 238 -5.08 -7.46 -24.62
CA SER A 238 -3.70 -7.39 -25.08
C SER A 238 -3.72 -7.16 -26.60
N GLY A 239 -2.99 -6.15 -27.06
CA GLY A 239 -2.71 -6.00 -28.49
C GLY A 239 -1.94 -7.22 -29.04
N ALA A 240 -1.71 -7.27 -30.33
CA ALA A 240 -1.20 -8.43 -31.06
C ALA A 240 0.16 -8.99 -30.56
N LYS A 241 0.95 -8.23 -29.81
CA LYS A 241 2.17 -8.69 -29.12
C LYS A 241 2.32 -8.00 -27.76
N PRO A 242 2.31 -8.74 -26.66
CA PRO A 242 2.55 -8.17 -25.33
C PRO A 242 3.97 -7.62 -25.24
N LYS A 243 4.09 -6.38 -24.77
CA LYS A 243 5.37 -5.68 -24.60
C LYS A 243 5.46 -5.05 -23.21
N TRP A 244 6.67 -4.90 -22.71
CA TRP A 244 6.93 -4.04 -21.57
C TRP A 244 6.56 -2.59 -21.90
N ALA A 245 5.80 -1.97 -21.03
CA ALA A 245 5.39 -0.58 -21.12
C ALA A 245 6.00 0.23 -19.99
N VAL A 246 6.20 1.53 -20.20
CA VAL A 246 6.69 2.49 -19.19
C VAL A 246 5.89 2.39 -17.88
N THR A 247 4.55 2.30 -18.01
CA THR A 247 3.66 2.17 -16.84
C THR A 247 3.90 0.91 -16.03
N THR A 248 4.31 -0.19 -16.67
CA THR A 248 4.63 -1.46 -15.98
C THR A 248 5.96 -1.33 -15.23
N VAL A 249 6.97 -0.73 -15.87
CA VAL A 249 8.28 -0.46 -15.23
C VAL A 249 8.10 0.47 -14.04
N ASN A 250 7.39 1.59 -14.20
CA ASN A 250 7.12 2.52 -13.10
C ASN A 250 6.38 1.85 -11.94
N ARG A 251 5.38 1.00 -12.24
CA ARG A 251 4.64 0.26 -11.21
C ARG A 251 5.53 -0.72 -10.43
N ILE A 252 6.56 -1.28 -11.07
CA ILE A 252 7.56 -2.11 -10.39
C ILE A 252 8.45 -1.23 -9.53
N LEU A 253 9.01 -0.15 -10.07
CA LEU A 253 9.93 0.73 -9.35
C LEU A 253 9.31 1.43 -8.12
N THR A 254 7.98 1.64 -8.09
CA THR A 254 7.27 2.30 -6.99
C THR A 254 6.55 1.34 -6.02
N ASN A 255 6.77 0.04 -6.14
CA ASN A 255 6.05 -0.93 -5.32
C ASN A 255 6.86 -1.37 -4.11
N GLU A 256 6.48 -0.91 -2.93
CA GLU A 256 7.07 -1.26 -1.63
C GLU A 256 7.09 -2.79 -1.36
N LEU A 257 6.31 -3.59 -2.08
CA LEU A 257 6.32 -5.05 -1.96
C LEU A 257 7.73 -5.64 -2.10
N TYR A 258 8.58 -5.03 -2.91
CA TYR A 258 9.93 -5.53 -3.18
C TYR A 258 10.91 -5.37 -2.00
N THR A 259 10.59 -4.52 -1.03
CA THR A 259 11.36 -4.35 0.22
C THR A 259 10.95 -5.32 1.34
N GLY A 260 10.03 -6.25 1.06
CA GLY A 260 9.47 -7.15 2.08
C GLY A 260 8.28 -6.55 2.84
N THR A 261 7.83 -5.35 2.46
CA THR A 261 6.70 -4.66 3.09
C THR A 261 5.40 -4.96 2.35
N MET A 262 4.43 -5.51 3.06
CA MET A 262 3.10 -5.80 2.52
C MET A 262 2.21 -4.57 2.58
N VAL A 263 1.86 -3.99 1.43
CA VAL A 263 0.97 -2.82 1.33
C VAL A 263 -0.35 -3.22 0.71
N GLN A 264 -1.41 -3.18 1.50
CA GLN A 264 -2.75 -3.60 1.09
C GLN A 264 -3.81 -2.57 1.48
N GLY A 265 -5.06 -2.77 1.04
CA GLY A 265 -6.16 -1.86 1.37
C GLY A 265 -6.24 -0.62 0.47
N LYS A 266 -5.49 -0.57 -0.64
CA LYS A 266 -5.46 0.56 -1.59
C LYS A 266 -6.83 0.87 -2.23
N ASN A 267 -7.73 -0.12 -2.28
CA ASN A 267 -9.08 0.03 -2.83
C ASN A 267 -10.11 -0.62 -1.90
N ARG A 268 -11.30 -0.01 -1.80
CA ARG A 268 -12.43 -0.51 -1.01
C ARG A 268 -13.70 -0.56 -1.84
N LYS A 269 -14.43 -1.69 -1.81
CA LYS A 269 -15.78 -1.77 -2.39
C LYS A 269 -16.75 -0.91 -1.58
N ILE A 270 -17.63 -0.18 -2.27
CA ILE A 270 -18.65 0.66 -1.63
C ILE A 270 -19.55 -0.20 -0.76
N ASN A 271 -20.15 -1.24 -1.33
CA ASN A 271 -20.96 -2.22 -0.60
C ASN A 271 -20.96 -3.57 -1.34
N TYR A 272 -21.71 -4.57 -0.85
CA TYR A 272 -21.76 -5.90 -1.46
C TYR A 272 -22.60 -5.96 -2.75
N LYS A 273 -23.50 -5.00 -2.98
CA LYS A 273 -24.37 -4.93 -4.17
C LYS A 273 -23.69 -4.21 -5.34
N VAL A 274 -22.74 -3.30 -5.06
CA VAL A 274 -22.06 -2.48 -6.06
C VAL A 274 -20.68 -3.05 -6.34
N LYS A 275 -20.39 -3.33 -7.62
CA LYS A 275 -19.07 -3.86 -8.05
C LYS A 275 -17.96 -2.80 -8.05
N GLU A 276 -18.33 -1.52 -7.97
CA GLU A 276 -17.39 -0.41 -8.03
C GLU A 276 -16.50 -0.36 -6.79
N CYS A 277 -15.20 -0.15 -7.03
CA CYS A 277 -14.20 0.07 -6.00
C CYS A 277 -13.78 1.53 -5.99
N ARG A 278 -13.61 2.10 -4.81
CA ARG A 278 -13.04 3.45 -4.62
C ARG A 278 -11.62 3.35 -4.10
N PRO A 279 -10.70 4.20 -4.58
CA PRO A 279 -9.38 4.31 -4.01
C PRO A 279 -9.46 4.80 -2.57
N VAL A 280 -8.59 4.31 -1.74
CA VAL A 280 -8.42 4.72 -0.33
C VAL A 280 -7.22 5.65 -0.26
N ALA A 281 -7.30 6.72 0.53
CA ALA A 281 -6.19 7.63 0.75
C ALA A 281 -4.97 6.85 1.30
N GLU A 282 -3.78 7.26 0.92
CA GLU A 282 -2.54 6.54 1.20
C GLU A 282 -2.26 6.37 2.70
N GLU A 283 -2.67 7.35 3.49
CA GLU A 283 -2.59 7.36 4.96
C GLU A 283 -3.36 6.19 5.61
N ASN A 284 -4.39 5.69 4.92
CA ASN A 284 -5.24 4.61 5.39
C ASN A 284 -4.87 3.23 4.79
N TRP A 285 -3.76 3.15 4.05
CA TRP A 285 -3.27 1.86 3.58
C TRP A 285 -2.69 1.05 4.75
N ILE A 286 -2.85 -0.25 4.68
CA ILE A 286 -2.31 -1.15 5.68
C ILE A 286 -0.91 -1.56 5.22
N ARG A 287 0.13 -1.08 5.94
CA ARG A 287 1.53 -1.44 5.72
C ARG A 287 1.99 -2.35 6.85
N VAL A 288 2.58 -3.49 6.51
CA VAL A 288 3.18 -4.43 7.46
C VAL A 288 4.55 -4.80 6.94
N GLU A 289 5.58 -4.47 7.70
CA GLU A 289 6.98 -4.72 7.34
C GLU A 289 7.38 -6.18 7.58
N LYS A 290 8.42 -6.63 6.87
CA LYS A 290 9.08 -7.93 7.06
C LYS A 290 8.14 -9.14 6.98
N THR A 291 7.15 -9.07 6.08
CA THR A 291 6.18 -10.16 5.89
C THR A 291 6.68 -11.27 4.97
N HIS A 292 7.68 -11.00 4.15
CA HIS A 292 8.28 -11.91 3.18
C HIS A 292 9.71 -11.47 2.84
N GLU A 293 10.46 -12.31 2.18
CA GLU A 293 11.84 -12.02 1.80
C GLU A 293 11.91 -10.87 0.79
N ALA A 294 12.77 -9.88 1.05
CA ALA A 294 12.95 -8.73 0.18
C ALA A 294 13.77 -9.09 -1.08
N ILE A 295 13.31 -8.64 -2.25
CA ILE A 295 14.07 -8.73 -3.50
C ILE A 295 15.06 -7.58 -3.60
N ILE A 296 14.69 -6.40 -3.09
CA ILE A 296 15.45 -5.15 -3.14
C ILE A 296 15.66 -4.66 -1.71
N ALA A 297 16.86 -4.26 -1.37
CA ALA A 297 17.15 -3.62 -0.08
C ALA A 297 16.44 -2.29 0.03
N GLU A 298 16.03 -1.92 1.26
CA GLU A 298 15.26 -0.70 1.54
C GLU A 298 16.01 0.56 1.06
N GLU A 299 17.33 0.61 1.27
CA GLU A 299 18.18 1.74 0.88
C GLU A 299 18.18 1.93 -0.65
N VAL A 300 18.23 0.82 -1.41
CA VAL A 300 18.18 0.83 -2.88
C VAL A 300 16.81 1.31 -3.36
N PHE A 301 15.75 0.86 -2.69
CA PHE A 301 14.39 1.29 -3.02
C PHE A 301 14.22 2.80 -2.80
N GLN A 302 14.59 3.31 -1.63
CA GLN A 302 14.51 4.75 -1.30
C GLN A 302 15.36 5.60 -2.25
N TYR A 303 16.55 5.13 -2.59
CA TYR A 303 17.39 5.77 -3.59
C TYR A 303 16.69 5.88 -4.95
N VAL A 304 16.05 4.81 -5.41
CA VAL A 304 15.30 4.82 -6.67
C VAL A 304 14.07 5.74 -6.59
N GLN A 305 13.37 5.82 -5.43
CA GLN A 305 12.28 6.78 -5.26
C GLN A 305 12.80 8.23 -5.43
N SER A 306 13.91 8.60 -4.82
CA SER A 306 14.51 9.92 -5.01
C SER A 306 14.87 10.22 -6.47
N LEU A 307 15.30 9.20 -7.23
CA LEU A 307 15.51 9.34 -8.67
C LEU A 307 14.22 9.54 -9.47
N MET A 308 13.11 8.96 -8.99
CA MET A 308 11.81 9.09 -9.66
C MET A 308 11.18 10.47 -9.46
N GLU A 309 11.45 11.15 -8.36
CA GLU A 309 10.99 12.51 -8.08
C GLU A 309 11.70 13.57 -8.93
N LEU A 310 12.91 13.28 -9.41
CA LEU A 310 13.65 14.19 -10.24
C LEU A 310 13.06 14.29 -11.63
N ASP A 311 12.80 15.51 -12.12
CA ASP A 311 12.40 15.75 -13.52
C ASP A 311 13.58 15.51 -14.46
N THR A 312 13.72 14.25 -14.90
CA THR A 312 14.81 13.81 -15.76
C THR A 312 14.32 13.46 -17.15
N ARG A 313 14.28 14.46 -18.04
CA ARG A 313 14.02 14.24 -19.48
C ARG A 313 15.34 13.92 -20.17
N THR A 314 15.43 12.75 -20.81
CA THR A 314 16.57 12.38 -21.68
C THR A 314 16.36 12.89 -23.10
N ALA A 315 17.45 13.28 -23.78
CA ALA A 315 17.39 13.52 -25.21
C ALA A 315 17.12 12.22 -25.98
N PRO A 316 16.40 12.24 -27.10
CA PRO A 316 16.00 11.03 -27.83
C PRO A 316 17.15 10.11 -28.26
N GLU A 317 18.37 10.65 -28.39
CA GLU A 317 19.56 9.92 -28.84
C GLU A 317 20.47 9.43 -27.68
N GLU A 318 20.11 9.73 -26.41
CA GLU A 318 20.95 9.38 -25.27
C GLU A 318 20.35 8.26 -24.43
N GLU A 319 21.20 7.29 -24.07
CA GLU A 319 20.79 6.09 -23.33
C GLU A 319 20.56 6.35 -21.84
N SER A 320 21.30 7.30 -21.26
CA SER A 320 21.24 7.60 -19.83
C SER A 320 21.06 9.07 -19.53
N VAL A 321 20.57 9.36 -18.33
CA VAL A 321 20.39 10.71 -17.80
C VAL A 321 21.75 11.33 -17.48
N TYR A 322 21.98 12.58 -17.85
CA TYR A 322 23.21 13.30 -17.47
C TYR A 322 23.36 13.43 -15.95
N ILE A 323 24.64 13.49 -15.50
CA ILE A 323 24.99 13.48 -14.06
C ILE A 323 24.22 14.53 -13.26
N PHE A 324 24.06 15.75 -13.79
CA PHE A 324 23.38 16.85 -13.10
C PHE A 324 21.94 17.10 -13.54
N SER A 325 21.34 16.21 -14.34
CA SER A 325 19.94 16.37 -14.74
C SER A 325 19.01 16.35 -13.54
N GLY A 326 18.18 17.39 -13.41
CA GLY A 326 17.23 17.56 -12.30
C GLY A 326 17.80 18.29 -11.09
N PHE A 327 19.13 18.46 -11.00
CA PHE A 327 19.80 19.12 -9.86
C PHE A 327 20.13 20.59 -10.12
N LEU A 328 20.36 20.97 -11.40
CA LEU A 328 20.71 22.34 -11.74
C LEU A 328 19.48 23.22 -11.87
N ARG A 329 19.41 24.27 -11.08
CA ARG A 329 18.34 25.27 -11.07
C ARG A 329 18.87 26.64 -11.45
N CYS A 330 18.06 27.42 -12.16
CA CYS A 330 18.35 28.82 -12.45
C CYS A 330 18.11 29.67 -11.20
N GLY A 331 19.05 30.51 -10.81
CA GLY A 331 18.97 31.39 -9.64
C GLY A 331 17.89 32.48 -9.74
N ASP A 332 17.51 32.89 -10.97
CA ASP A 332 16.51 33.93 -11.19
C ASP A 332 15.09 33.38 -11.24
N CYS A 333 14.85 32.31 -12.04
CA CYS A 333 13.50 31.79 -12.26
C CYS A 333 13.21 30.44 -11.56
N GLY A 334 14.19 29.83 -10.91
CA GLY A 334 14.04 28.55 -10.21
C GLY A 334 13.85 27.31 -11.10
N GLN A 335 13.74 27.50 -12.42
CA GLN A 335 13.49 26.41 -13.36
C GLN A 335 14.75 25.59 -13.66
N ASN A 336 14.53 24.36 -14.15
CA ASN A 336 15.62 23.46 -14.50
C ASN A 336 16.54 24.04 -15.60
N MET A 337 17.83 23.74 -15.50
CA MET A 337 18.78 24.00 -16.58
C MET A 337 18.94 22.79 -17.47
N VAL A 338 19.00 23.02 -18.78
CA VAL A 338 19.12 21.97 -19.80
C VAL A 338 20.53 21.95 -20.41
N LYS A 339 21.07 20.75 -20.62
CA LYS A 339 22.38 20.55 -21.24
C LYS A 339 22.32 20.81 -22.74
N ARG A 340 23.34 21.48 -23.26
CA ARG A 340 23.58 21.68 -24.70
C ARG A 340 25.04 21.42 -25.05
N SER A 341 25.27 20.98 -26.27
CA SER A 341 26.62 20.85 -26.84
C SER A 341 26.85 21.91 -27.93
N THR A 342 28.07 22.41 -27.98
CA THR A 342 28.54 23.28 -29.08
C THR A 342 29.86 22.74 -29.59
N THR A 343 30.01 22.62 -30.90
CA THR A 343 31.25 22.17 -31.52
C THR A 343 32.07 23.40 -31.96
N LYS A 344 33.31 23.49 -31.45
CA LYS A 344 34.27 24.52 -31.84
C LYS A 344 35.61 23.85 -32.14
N ASN A 345 36.17 24.10 -33.31
CA ASN A 345 37.44 23.51 -33.76
C ASN A 345 37.49 21.97 -33.66
N GLY A 346 36.42 21.29 -34.05
CA GLY A 346 36.30 19.84 -34.01
C GLY A 346 36.12 19.24 -32.61
N LYS A 347 36.14 20.05 -31.54
CA LYS A 347 35.90 19.59 -30.16
C LYS A 347 34.50 19.97 -29.69
N ARG A 348 33.82 19.01 -29.07
CA ARG A 348 32.50 19.21 -28.44
C ARG A 348 32.67 19.76 -27.03
N TYR A 349 31.92 20.84 -26.73
CA TYR A 349 31.85 21.47 -25.43
C TYR A 349 30.39 21.39 -24.93
N TYR A 350 30.22 21.12 -23.65
CA TYR A 350 28.91 20.97 -23.04
C TYR A 350 28.66 22.11 -22.02
N TYR A 351 27.46 22.66 -22.09
CA TYR A 351 27.02 23.78 -21.27
C TYR A 351 25.59 23.53 -20.76
N TYR A 352 25.27 24.11 -19.62
CA TYR A 352 23.90 24.15 -19.09
C TYR A 352 23.31 25.53 -19.29
N HIS A 353 22.05 25.58 -19.76
CA HIS A 353 21.28 26.79 -20.00
C HIS A 353 19.99 26.77 -19.19
N CYS A 354 19.49 27.95 -18.77
CA CYS A 354 18.14 28.09 -18.24
C CYS A 354 17.09 27.65 -19.28
N SER A 355 16.16 26.78 -18.89
CA SER A 355 15.08 26.30 -19.77
C SER A 355 14.11 27.42 -20.17
N THR A 356 13.77 28.31 -19.25
CA THR A 356 12.91 29.49 -19.47
C THR A 356 13.51 30.45 -20.49
N TYR A 357 14.79 30.79 -20.36
CA TYR A 357 15.50 31.61 -21.34
C TYR A 357 15.51 30.95 -22.73
N LYS A 358 15.73 29.63 -22.77
CA LYS A 358 15.72 28.89 -24.03
C LYS A 358 14.38 28.94 -24.76
N ASN A 359 13.28 28.96 -24.03
CA ASN A 359 11.92 28.97 -24.56
C ASN A 359 11.42 30.40 -24.88
N GLY A 360 12.17 31.44 -24.51
CA GLY A 360 11.77 32.83 -24.72
C GLY A 360 10.86 33.42 -23.66
N ASP A 361 10.71 32.76 -22.51
CA ASP A 361 9.74 33.08 -21.45
C ASP A 361 10.26 34.10 -20.41
N GLY A 362 11.18 35.00 -20.79
CA GLY A 362 11.50 36.22 -20.03
C GLY A 362 12.57 36.10 -18.94
N CYS A 363 13.35 35.01 -18.88
CA CYS A 363 14.51 34.91 -17.99
C CYS A 363 15.78 35.47 -18.65
N SER A 364 16.80 35.88 -17.85
CA SER A 364 18.12 36.27 -18.33
C SER A 364 18.97 35.07 -18.77
N SER A 365 20.03 35.33 -19.56
CA SER A 365 20.91 34.28 -20.06
C SER A 365 21.83 33.73 -18.98
N HIS A 366 21.49 32.59 -18.40
CA HIS A 366 22.35 31.83 -17.50
C HIS A 366 22.99 30.66 -18.27
N LEU A 367 24.30 30.69 -18.39
CA LEU A 367 25.12 29.70 -19.09
C LEU A 367 26.30 29.31 -18.21
N ILE A 368 26.48 28.03 -17.97
CA ILE A 368 27.64 27.50 -17.25
C ILE A 368 28.22 26.28 -17.93
N SER A 369 29.57 26.14 -17.94
CA SER A 369 30.19 24.94 -18.52
C SER A 369 30.04 23.72 -17.62
N GLU A 370 29.83 22.55 -18.23
CA GLU A 370 29.76 21.28 -17.50
C GLU A 370 31.04 21.02 -16.68
N LYS A 371 32.21 21.35 -17.24
CA LYS A 371 33.50 21.19 -16.54
C LYS A 371 33.59 22.01 -15.27
N THR A 372 33.09 23.26 -15.29
CA THR A 372 33.06 24.14 -14.12
C THR A 372 32.13 23.56 -13.04
N VAL A 373 30.93 23.13 -13.42
CA VAL A 373 29.99 22.49 -12.48
C VAL A 373 30.62 21.26 -11.84
N HIS A 374 31.18 20.37 -12.64
CA HIS A 374 31.86 19.16 -12.14
C HIS A 374 32.94 19.48 -11.11
N LYS A 375 33.83 20.42 -11.45
CA LYS A 375 34.93 20.78 -10.54
C LYS A 375 34.43 21.35 -9.22
N VAL A 376 33.52 22.33 -9.30
CA VAL A 376 33.05 23.04 -8.09
C VAL A 376 32.22 22.12 -7.19
N VAL A 377 31.37 21.25 -7.78
CA VAL A 377 30.57 20.29 -7.02
C VAL A 377 31.47 19.22 -6.38
N LEU A 378 32.49 18.72 -7.10
CA LEU A 378 33.44 17.76 -6.54
C LEU A 378 34.22 18.35 -5.37
N ASP A 379 34.77 19.57 -5.54
CA ASP A 379 35.49 20.29 -4.48
C ASP A 379 34.59 20.53 -3.24
N ALA A 380 33.31 20.87 -3.43
CA ALA A 380 32.37 21.08 -2.34
C ALA A 380 32.07 19.77 -1.59
N ILE A 381 31.82 18.68 -2.30
CA ILE A 381 31.59 17.36 -1.69
C ILE A 381 32.81 16.90 -0.89
N GLN A 382 34.01 16.99 -1.47
CA GLN A 382 35.26 16.60 -0.79
C GLN A 382 35.49 17.39 0.50
N ARG A 383 35.26 18.70 0.48
CA ARG A 383 35.36 19.56 1.67
C ARG A 383 34.37 19.16 2.75
N GLN A 384 33.14 18.91 2.35
CA GLN A 384 32.06 18.56 3.30
C GLN A 384 32.34 17.18 3.96
N ILE A 385 32.81 16.21 3.18
CA ILE A 385 33.20 14.90 3.70
C ILE A 385 34.37 15.04 4.68
N ALA A 386 35.37 15.86 4.35
CA ALA A 386 36.51 16.10 5.23
C ALA A 386 36.08 16.73 6.57
N LEU A 387 35.17 17.71 6.54
CA LEU A 387 34.59 18.30 7.75
C LEU A 387 33.85 17.27 8.61
N LEU A 388 32.99 16.46 7.98
CA LEU A 388 32.20 15.42 8.65
C LEU A 388 33.11 14.37 9.32
N VAL A 389 34.09 13.83 8.59
CA VAL A 389 35.02 12.82 9.11
C VAL A 389 35.85 13.39 10.28
N ASN A 390 36.31 14.64 10.18
CA ASN A 390 37.02 15.29 11.26
C ASN A 390 36.13 15.49 12.50
N ALA A 391 34.90 15.98 12.32
CA ALA A 391 33.95 16.15 13.41
C ALA A 391 33.63 14.84 14.11
N GLU A 392 33.36 13.80 13.36
CA GLU A 392 33.09 12.47 13.89
C GLU A 392 34.27 11.90 14.69
N ASN A 393 35.49 12.04 14.17
CA ASN A 393 36.70 11.59 14.88
C ASN A 393 36.89 12.31 16.21
N ILE A 394 36.63 13.62 16.27
CA ILE A 394 36.68 14.40 17.51
C ILE A 394 35.64 13.91 18.51
N ILE A 395 34.40 13.74 18.08
CA ILE A 395 33.28 13.27 18.94
C ILE A 395 33.54 11.83 19.43
N GLN A 396 34.10 10.95 18.59
CA GLN A 396 34.38 9.57 18.99
C GLN A 396 35.55 9.45 19.97
N ASN A 397 36.59 10.29 19.80
CA ASN A 397 37.79 10.28 20.65
C ASN A 397 37.60 11.08 21.95
N SER A 398 36.65 12.02 21.97
CA SER A 398 36.28 12.71 23.20
C SER A 398 35.58 11.73 24.15
N GLY A 399 35.93 11.78 25.44
CA GLY A 399 35.31 10.91 26.46
C GLY A 399 33.79 11.05 26.65
N MET A 400 33.09 11.74 25.73
CA MET A 400 31.66 12.03 25.76
C MET A 400 30.77 10.77 25.69
N LYS A 401 31.22 9.68 25.07
CA LYS A 401 30.51 8.40 25.18
C LYS A 401 30.41 7.90 26.63
N ASN A 402 31.44 8.11 27.42
CA ASN A 402 31.43 7.76 28.84
C ASN A 402 30.55 8.72 29.65
N TYR A 403 30.54 10.01 29.34
CA TYR A 403 29.70 11.00 30.01
C TYR A 403 28.20 10.74 29.75
N LYS A 404 27.79 10.56 28.51
CA LYS A 404 26.40 10.21 28.16
C LYS A 404 25.94 8.87 28.79
N LYS A 405 26.84 7.88 28.85
CA LYS A 405 26.55 6.62 29.53
C LYS A 405 26.34 6.82 31.03
N THR A 406 27.16 7.65 31.66
CA THR A 406 27.05 8.00 33.09
C THR A 406 25.78 8.79 33.38
N GLU A 407 25.34 9.67 32.45
CA GLU A 407 24.09 10.41 32.54
C GLU A 407 22.86 9.49 32.42
N LEU A 408 22.87 8.58 31.47
CA LEU A 408 21.83 7.56 31.33
C LEU A 408 21.75 6.64 32.55
N ASP A 409 22.89 6.16 33.07
CA ASP A 409 22.95 5.34 34.28
C ASP A 409 22.43 6.11 35.53
N SER A 410 22.66 7.43 35.56
CA SER A 410 22.12 8.31 36.61
C SER A 410 20.60 8.47 36.52
N LEU A 411 20.07 8.70 35.31
CA LEU A 411 18.62 8.79 35.07
C LEU A 411 17.90 7.47 35.38
N GLU A 412 18.52 6.33 35.05
CA GLU A 412 17.97 5.02 35.38
C GLU A 412 17.90 4.78 36.89
N LYS A 413 18.92 5.18 37.66
CA LYS A 413 18.90 5.10 39.12
C LYS A 413 17.80 5.98 39.71
N GLN A 414 17.63 7.19 39.22
CA GLN A 414 16.59 8.11 39.68
C GLN A 414 15.18 7.58 39.37
N LEU A 415 14.97 6.99 38.19
CA LEU A 415 13.71 6.34 37.82
C LEU A 415 13.40 5.15 38.77
N LEU A 416 14.40 4.33 39.10
CA LEU A 416 14.21 3.20 40.02
C LEU A 416 13.72 3.67 41.38
N VAL A 417 14.32 4.72 41.93
CA VAL A 417 13.94 5.28 43.25
C VAL A 417 12.51 5.83 43.22
N LEU A 418 12.14 6.54 42.13
CA LEU A 418 10.78 7.07 41.99
C LEU A 418 9.74 5.96 41.79
N HIS A 419 10.08 4.94 41.03
CA HIS A 419 9.21 3.77 40.86
C HIS A 419 8.94 3.05 42.23
N GLU A 420 9.98 2.86 43.04
CA GLU A 420 9.82 2.31 44.39
C GLU A 420 8.93 3.22 45.27
N GLU A 421 9.03 4.53 45.09
CA GLU A 421 8.22 5.49 45.85
C GLU A 421 6.74 5.45 45.39
N VAL A 422 6.46 5.33 44.10
CA VAL A 422 5.11 5.13 43.54
C VAL A 422 4.47 3.86 44.11
N GLU A 423 5.18 2.73 44.06
CA GLU A 423 4.68 1.45 44.59
C GLU A 423 4.43 1.52 46.08
N LYS A 424 5.33 2.17 46.84
CA LYS A 424 5.14 2.39 48.30
C LYS A 424 3.85 3.17 48.59
N TYR A 425 3.53 4.21 47.86
CA TYR A 425 2.29 4.96 48.12
C TYR A 425 1.04 4.19 47.68
N LYS A 426 1.11 3.35 46.65
CA LYS A 426 0.03 2.42 46.28
C LYS A 426 -0.24 1.40 47.40
N ASP A 427 0.82 0.80 47.94
CA ASP A 427 0.74 -0.13 49.05
C ASP A 427 0.16 0.52 50.31
N LEU A 428 0.61 1.72 50.66
CA LEU A 428 0.08 2.46 51.79
C LEU A 428 -1.41 2.78 51.65
N LYS A 429 -1.87 3.12 50.45
CA LYS A 429 -3.30 3.33 50.19
C LYS A 429 -4.10 2.05 50.34
N THR A 430 -3.57 0.92 49.91
CA THR A 430 -4.20 -0.40 50.06
C THR A 430 -4.32 -0.81 51.52
N ARG A 431 -3.25 -0.64 52.29
CA ARG A 431 -3.24 -0.90 53.73
C ARG A 431 -4.19 0.02 54.48
N LEU A 432 -4.19 1.31 54.18
CA LEU A 432 -5.11 2.29 54.78
C LEU A 432 -6.58 1.93 54.54
N TYR A 433 -6.91 1.35 53.40
CA TYR A 433 -8.25 0.85 53.10
C TYR A 433 -8.60 -0.38 53.96
N GLN A 434 -7.64 -1.28 54.17
CA GLN A 434 -7.82 -2.45 55.07
C GLN A 434 -8.00 -2.01 56.53
N ASP A 435 -7.17 -1.09 57.01
CA ASP A 435 -7.25 -0.55 58.37
C ASP A 435 -8.60 0.13 58.65
N MET A 436 -9.19 0.77 57.62
CA MET A 436 -10.54 1.33 57.72
C MET A 436 -11.62 0.23 57.81
N LEU A 437 -11.48 -0.86 57.06
CA LEU A 437 -12.40 -2.01 57.13
C LEU A 437 -12.34 -2.72 58.47
N ASP A 438 -11.14 -2.78 59.09
CA ASP A 438 -10.89 -3.40 60.38
C ASP A 438 -11.23 -2.46 61.56
N ASN A 439 -11.79 -1.26 61.30
CA ASN A 439 -12.11 -0.23 62.28
C ASN A 439 -10.92 0.27 63.12
N ILE A 440 -9.69 0.15 62.58
CA ILE A 440 -8.47 0.66 63.23
C ILE A 440 -8.36 2.18 63.02
N VAL A 441 -8.85 2.67 61.87
CA VAL A 441 -8.85 4.08 61.47
C VAL A 441 -10.29 4.55 61.24
N THR A 442 -10.62 5.74 61.78
CA THR A 442 -11.95 6.36 61.56
C THR A 442 -12.15 6.81 60.11
N ARG A 443 -13.41 6.98 59.71
CA ARG A 443 -13.70 7.46 58.34
C ARG A 443 -13.10 8.84 58.05
N GLU A 444 -13.05 9.71 59.04
CA GLU A 444 -12.48 11.08 58.87
C GLU A 444 -10.97 11.01 58.70
N GLU A 445 -10.27 10.25 59.51
CA GLU A 445 -8.83 10.01 59.38
C GLU A 445 -8.48 9.31 58.08
N TYR A 446 -9.30 8.33 57.64
CA TYR A 446 -9.15 7.68 56.34
C TYR A 446 -9.20 8.70 55.17
N HIS A 447 -10.19 9.61 55.17
CA HIS A 447 -10.30 10.63 54.13
C HIS A 447 -9.10 11.59 54.11
N GLU A 448 -8.58 11.98 55.27
CA GLU A 448 -7.43 12.86 55.39
C GLU A 448 -6.14 12.17 54.88
N TYR A 449 -5.84 10.95 55.34
CA TYR A 449 -4.65 10.21 54.91
C TYR A 449 -4.74 9.78 53.45
N ASN A 450 -5.89 9.35 52.99
CA ASN A 450 -6.08 8.97 51.58
C ASN A 450 -5.86 10.15 50.64
N ARG A 451 -6.28 11.36 51.03
CA ARG A 451 -5.98 12.58 50.28
C ARG A 451 -4.50 12.85 50.22
N ARG A 452 -3.81 12.83 51.36
CA ARG A 452 -2.36 13.04 51.44
C ARG A 452 -1.57 12.01 50.63
N PHE A 453 -1.94 10.76 50.65
CA PHE A 453 -1.28 9.70 49.87
C PHE A 453 -1.60 9.84 48.38
N THR A 454 -2.81 10.28 48.03
CA THR A 454 -3.17 10.54 46.62
C THR A 454 -2.37 11.69 46.04
N ASP A 455 -2.21 12.78 46.80
CA ASP A 455 -1.41 13.93 46.34
C ASP A 455 0.07 13.56 46.16
N LYS A 456 0.63 12.77 47.11
CA LYS A 456 2.01 12.27 47.00
C LYS A 456 2.21 11.31 45.85
N LEU A 457 1.27 10.38 45.63
CA LEU A 457 1.27 9.45 44.51
C LEU A 457 1.24 10.21 43.19
N HIS A 458 0.33 11.19 43.03
CA HIS A 458 0.22 12.00 41.83
C HIS A 458 1.50 12.78 41.50
N ASN A 459 2.15 13.35 42.55
CA ASN A 459 3.41 14.07 42.37
C ASN A 459 4.56 13.11 41.99
N ALA A 460 4.64 11.93 42.56
CA ALA A 460 5.63 10.91 42.23
C ALA A 460 5.43 10.38 40.80
N GLU A 461 4.20 10.05 40.42
CA GLU A 461 3.88 9.63 39.03
C GLU A 461 4.16 10.72 37.98
N LYS A 462 3.98 12.00 38.34
CA LYS A 462 4.30 13.10 37.46
C LYS A 462 5.81 13.23 37.27
N ALA A 463 6.58 13.14 38.36
CA ALA A 463 8.05 13.18 38.31
C ALA A 463 8.62 11.99 37.53
N GLU A 464 8.05 10.78 37.70
CA GLU A 464 8.41 9.58 36.96
C GLU A 464 8.23 9.78 35.45
N ARG A 465 7.09 10.29 35.00
CA ARG A 465 6.82 10.58 33.58
C ARG A 465 7.77 11.65 33.00
N GLU A 466 8.07 12.69 33.77
CA GLU A 466 9.03 13.74 33.33
C GLU A 466 10.44 13.17 33.16
N LEU A 467 10.88 12.27 34.05
CA LEU A 467 12.17 11.60 33.94
C LEU A 467 12.19 10.55 32.81
N GLU A 468 11.11 9.80 32.60
CA GLU A 468 10.97 8.89 31.45
C GLU A 468 11.10 9.64 30.12
N GLN A 469 10.42 10.79 29.98
CA GLN A 469 10.55 11.64 28.78
C GLN A 469 11.98 12.15 28.58
N ARG A 470 12.69 12.51 29.66
CA ARG A 470 14.11 12.90 29.58
C ARG A 470 14.99 11.72 29.15
N LYS A 471 14.76 10.52 29.72
CA LYS A 471 15.48 9.30 29.33
C LYS A 471 15.22 8.94 27.87
N GLU A 472 13.96 9.01 27.41
CA GLU A 472 13.63 8.76 25.99
C GLU A 472 14.33 9.74 25.06
N LYS A 473 14.36 11.04 25.39
CA LYS A 473 15.09 12.06 24.62
C LYS A 473 16.60 11.76 24.60
N ALA A 474 17.22 11.52 25.75
CA ALA A 474 18.63 11.19 25.83
C ALA A 474 19.00 9.88 25.11
N THR A 475 18.10 8.90 25.13
CA THR A 475 18.27 7.61 24.40
C THR A 475 18.09 7.80 22.89
N ALA A 476 17.14 8.64 22.46
CA ALA A 476 16.93 8.96 21.05
C ALA A 476 18.10 9.76 20.47
N GLU A 477 18.68 10.68 21.25
CA GLU A 477 19.90 11.42 20.89
C GLU A 477 21.16 10.53 20.90
N GLY A 478 21.22 9.51 21.74
CA GLY A 478 22.31 8.53 21.78
C GLY A 478 22.24 7.40 20.74
N LYS A 479 21.04 7.10 20.23
CA LYS A 479 20.76 6.09 19.19
C LYS A 479 20.69 6.69 17.77
N ARG A 480 20.95 7.96 17.59
CA ARG A 480 21.19 8.49 16.25
C ARG A 480 22.55 7.97 15.74
N GLU A 481 22.61 6.68 15.42
CA GLU A 481 23.37 6.24 14.26
C GLU A 481 22.74 6.99 13.10
N HIS A 482 23.41 8.00 12.62
CA HIS A 482 22.95 8.78 11.47
C HIS A 482 23.27 7.96 10.21
N PRO A 483 22.33 7.21 9.63
CA PRO A 483 22.61 6.31 8.49
C PRO A 483 23.23 7.08 7.32
N TRP A 484 22.89 8.37 7.19
CA TRP A 484 23.42 9.25 6.16
C TRP A 484 24.95 9.52 6.28
N ILE A 485 25.54 9.34 7.47
CA ILE A 485 27.00 9.49 7.66
C ILE A 485 27.74 8.43 6.86
N GLU A 486 27.25 7.21 6.84
CA GLU A 486 27.83 6.13 6.06
C GLU A 486 27.75 6.41 4.56
N ASP A 487 26.68 7.05 4.09
CA ASP A 487 26.54 7.47 2.70
C ASP A 487 27.66 8.46 2.31
N PHE A 488 28.03 9.41 3.18
CA PHE A 488 29.13 10.34 2.94
C PHE A 488 30.51 9.63 3.02
N LYS A 489 30.69 8.69 3.96
CA LYS A 489 31.94 7.93 4.12
C LYS A 489 32.24 7.06 2.91
N CYS A 490 31.22 6.47 2.28
CA CYS A 490 31.40 5.67 1.05
C CYS A 490 32.09 6.48 -0.07
N TYR A 491 31.97 7.82 -0.04
CA TYR A 491 32.58 8.71 -1.03
C TYR A 491 33.83 9.45 -0.52
N GLN A 492 34.46 9.01 0.60
CA GLN A 492 35.62 9.69 1.21
C GLN A 492 36.79 9.91 0.25
N ASN A 493 36.98 8.99 -0.71
CA ASN A 493 38.07 9.06 -1.69
C ASN A 493 37.58 9.36 -3.11
N ILE A 494 36.48 10.09 -3.24
CA ILE A 494 35.90 10.40 -4.55
C ILE A 494 36.84 11.29 -5.36
N THR A 495 37.22 10.82 -6.55
CA THR A 495 38.05 11.56 -7.52
C THR A 495 37.29 12.01 -8.75
N GLN A 496 36.17 11.36 -9.06
CA GLN A 496 35.28 11.69 -10.16
C GLN A 496 33.83 11.59 -9.71
N LEU A 497 33.00 12.53 -10.17
CA LEU A 497 31.58 12.52 -9.88
C LEU A 497 30.89 11.52 -10.81
N ASP A 498 30.15 10.60 -10.22
CA ASP A 498 29.12 9.84 -10.89
C ASP A 498 27.72 10.36 -10.52
N ARG A 499 26.70 9.89 -11.22
CA ARG A 499 25.33 10.31 -10.91
C ARG A 499 24.89 9.84 -9.52
N LYS A 500 25.38 8.69 -9.07
CA LYS A 500 25.04 8.13 -7.76
C LYS A 500 25.51 9.04 -6.64
N ALA A 501 26.76 9.53 -6.70
CA ALA A 501 27.30 10.49 -5.73
C ALA A 501 26.49 11.79 -5.69
N VAL A 502 26.14 12.35 -6.86
CA VAL A 502 25.35 13.58 -6.93
C VAL A 502 23.94 13.38 -6.34
N VAL A 503 23.25 12.29 -6.67
CA VAL A 503 21.91 12.00 -6.14
C VAL A 503 21.95 11.76 -4.63
N THR A 504 22.97 11.08 -4.12
CA THR A 504 23.09 10.76 -2.69
C THR A 504 23.43 12.00 -1.86
N LEU A 505 24.34 12.85 -2.33
CA LEU A 505 24.95 13.91 -1.52
C LEU A 505 24.42 15.31 -1.79
N ILE A 506 23.84 15.59 -2.98
CA ILE A 506 23.39 16.90 -3.40
C ILE A 506 21.87 16.99 -3.38
N ASP A 507 21.34 18.08 -2.83
CA ASP A 507 19.92 18.44 -2.95
C ASP A 507 19.68 19.20 -4.25
N LYS A 508 20.38 20.31 -4.45
CA LYS A 508 20.29 21.14 -5.67
C LYS A 508 21.56 21.99 -5.86
N VAL A 509 21.77 22.43 -7.09
CA VAL A 509 22.81 23.39 -7.46
C VAL A 509 22.14 24.58 -8.14
N ILE A 510 22.26 25.77 -7.56
CA ILE A 510 21.63 26.98 -8.06
C ILE A 510 22.69 27.79 -8.84
N VAL A 511 22.37 28.16 -10.07
CA VAL A 511 23.27 28.88 -10.98
C VAL A 511 22.77 30.29 -11.16
N TYR A 512 23.53 31.27 -10.65
CA TYR A 512 23.24 32.71 -10.78
C TYR A 512 23.98 33.38 -11.97
N GLY A 513 24.95 32.68 -12.57
CA GLY A 513 25.73 33.20 -13.68
C GLY A 513 26.87 32.27 -14.07
N LYS A 514 27.84 32.81 -14.83
CA LYS A 514 28.99 32.01 -15.32
C LYS A 514 29.89 31.52 -14.20
N ASP A 515 30.05 32.33 -13.13
CA ASP A 515 31.04 32.15 -12.07
C ASP A 515 30.42 32.08 -10.68
N ARG A 516 29.10 32.16 -10.55
CA ARG A 516 28.41 32.12 -9.25
C ARG A 516 27.47 30.92 -9.18
N LEU A 517 27.86 30.00 -8.32
CA LEU A 517 27.11 28.76 -8.00
C LEU A 517 26.86 28.71 -6.50
N GLU A 518 25.68 28.23 -6.16
CA GLU A 518 25.32 27.83 -4.79
C GLU A 518 25.02 26.34 -4.80
N ILE A 519 25.65 25.58 -3.90
CA ILE A 519 25.50 24.12 -3.82
C ILE A 519 24.80 23.81 -2.51
N CYS A 520 23.59 23.30 -2.59
CA CYS A 520 22.87 22.78 -1.44
C CYS A 520 23.19 21.27 -1.31
N ILE A 521 23.91 20.93 -0.25
CA ILE A 521 24.26 19.54 0.09
C ILE A 521 23.16 18.99 0.99
N LYS A 522 22.81 17.72 0.84
CA LYS A 522 21.87 17.06 1.74
C LYS A 522 22.46 17.01 3.16
N TYR A 523 21.59 17.11 4.16
CA TYR A 523 22.01 17.08 5.58
C TYR A 523 23.01 18.18 5.97
N ALA A 524 22.96 19.34 5.30
CA ALA A 524 23.90 20.43 5.56
C ALA A 524 23.75 20.97 6.99
N ASP A 525 22.52 21.07 7.50
CA ASP A 525 22.23 21.56 8.85
C ASP A 525 22.74 20.58 9.91
N GLU A 526 22.53 19.29 9.72
CA GLU A 526 23.01 18.22 10.62
C GLU A 526 24.54 18.15 10.63
N ILE A 527 25.19 18.33 9.47
CA ILE A 527 26.65 18.38 9.38
C ILE A 527 27.20 19.60 10.11
N GLN A 528 26.51 20.73 10.00
CA GLN A 528 26.88 21.96 10.71
C GLN A 528 26.75 21.76 12.22
N GLU A 529 25.64 21.21 12.72
CA GLU A 529 25.46 20.91 14.15
C GLU A 529 26.55 19.97 14.68
N MET A 530 26.92 18.93 13.94
CA MET A 530 28.02 18.03 14.32
C MET A 530 29.37 18.74 14.34
N THR A 531 29.62 19.66 13.41
CA THR A 531 30.87 20.43 13.33
C THR A 531 30.97 21.39 14.49
N GLU A 532 29.88 22.09 14.84
CA GLU A 532 29.81 22.97 16.00
C GLU A 532 30.00 22.23 17.32
N ALA A 533 29.38 21.05 17.47
CA ALA A 533 29.57 20.19 18.62
C ALA A 533 31.04 19.75 18.77
N ALA A 534 31.68 19.35 17.67
CA ALA A 534 33.08 18.96 17.67
C ALA A 534 34.01 20.15 18.04
N GLN A 535 33.72 21.38 17.59
CA GLN A 535 34.46 22.58 17.97
C GLN A 535 34.33 22.88 19.45
N ASN A 536 33.11 22.81 20.00
CA ASN A 536 32.86 23.03 21.43
C ASN A 536 33.63 22.04 22.31
N ILE A 537 33.68 20.76 21.90
CA ILE A 537 34.45 19.73 22.60
C ILE A 537 35.96 20.10 22.61
N ARG A 538 36.48 20.49 21.46
CA ARG A 538 37.90 20.87 21.33
C ARG A 538 38.26 22.08 22.18
N GLU A 539 37.38 23.09 22.22
CA GLU A 539 37.56 24.24 23.09
C GLU A 539 37.54 23.92 24.59
N MET A 540 36.68 22.94 24.97
CA MET A 540 36.65 22.47 26.37
C MET A 540 37.95 21.73 26.73
N GLU A 541 38.43 20.82 25.88
CA GLU A 541 39.69 20.11 26.08
C GLU A 541 40.91 21.07 26.17
N GLU A 542 40.93 22.09 25.34
CA GLU A 542 41.98 23.12 25.38
C GLU A 542 41.92 23.95 26.68
N ARG A 543 40.76 24.27 27.20
CA ARG A 543 40.57 24.94 28.49
C ARG A 543 41.01 24.04 29.65
N GLU A 544 40.60 22.78 29.68
CA GLU A 544 41.02 21.82 30.73
C GLU A 544 42.54 21.52 30.66
N GLY A 545 43.10 21.43 29.45
CA GLY A 545 44.54 21.27 29.26
C GLY A 545 45.36 22.46 29.79
N ARG A 546 44.84 23.69 29.65
CA ARG A 546 45.49 24.89 30.22
C ARG A 546 45.45 24.94 31.77
N PHE A 547 44.40 24.37 32.38
CA PHE A 547 44.32 24.27 33.84
C PHE A 547 45.27 23.19 34.41
N LYS A 548 45.61 22.14 33.65
CA LYS A 548 46.57 21.10 34.07
C LYS A 548 48.05 21.50 33.90
N CYS A 549 48.38 22.46 33.05
CA CYS A 549 49.74 22.97 32.88
C CYS A 549 50.06 24.20 33.76
N GLY A 550 49.14 24.70 34.57
CA GLY A 550 49.28 25.84 35.44
C GLY A 550 49.25 25.54 36.94
N ALA A 551 49.41 24.25 37.35
CA ALA A 551 49.45 23.84 38.75
C ALA A 551 50.83 23.28 39.12
#